data_cc2cd241ab7cebd7bf9c71f635a5e0a8
#
_entry.id   cc2cd241ab7cebd7bf9c71f635a5e0a8
#
_cell.length_a   1.000
_cell.length_b   1.000
_cell.length_c   1.000
_cell.angle_alpha   90.00
_cell.angle_beta   90.00
_cell.angle_gamma   90.00
#
_symmetry.space_group_name_H-M   'P 1'
#
loop_
_entity.id
_entity.type
_entity.pdbx_description
1 polymer ?
#
loop_
_entity_poly.entity_id
_entity_poly.type
_entity_poly.pdbx_seq_one_letter_code
_entity_poly.pdbx_strand_id
1 'polypeptide(L)'
;QYCPLQADCIACQNDLTADLPVPKPRKTLPVRETVHLILLDQERILLKKRPASGIWGGLWCFPEMSVDQDSIDYCEKNLHVRVTKLARLPHLQHTFTHFKLIIQPHLLQSIMHQPVCEEKCEENSYLWLTIEQAMQQAIPVPVRKLLSMAYPYFQYHIHE
;
A
#
# COMPACT_ATOMS: atom_id res chain seq x y z
N GLN A 1 2.17 -32.99 -26.56
CA GLN A 1 1.60 -31.69 -26.96
C GLN A 1 2.35 -31.28 -28.24
N TYR A 2 1.69 -31.22 -29.37
CA TYR A 2 2.32 -30.86 -30.64
C TYR A 2 2.48 -29.33 -30.72
N CYS A 3 3.75 -28.87 -30.80
CA CYS A 3 4.04 -27.45 -31.05
C CYS A 3 3.82 -27.18 -32.54
N PRO A 4 3.02 -26.18 -32.95
CA PRO A 4 2.76 -25.86 -34.35
C PRO A 4 4.02 -25.40 -35.12
N LEU A 5 5.07 -24.97 -34.40
CA LEU A 5 6.35 -24.55 -34.99
C LEU A 5 7.42 -25.62 -34.93
N GLN A 6 7.08 -26.87 -34.63
CA GLN A 6 8.04 -27.94 -34.42
C GLN A 6 8.94 -28.20 -35.66
N ALA A 7 8.37 -28.10 -36.86
CA ALA A 7 9.11 -28.34 -38.11
C ALA A 7 10.21 -27.29 -38.39
N ASP A 8 9.96 -26.01 -37.99
CA ASP A 8 10.84 -24.89 -38.23
C ASP A 8 11.67 -24.50 -36.99
N CYS A 9 11.52 -25.26 -35.90
CA CYS A 9 12.19 -24.96 -34.63
C CYS A 9 13.61 -25.49 -34.61
N ILE A 10 14.61 -24.63 -34.71
CA ILE A 10 16.03 -24.98 -34.65
C ILE A 10 16.40 -25.73 -33.36
N ALA A 11 15.81 -25.33 -32.21
CA ALA A 11 16.04 -26.01 -30.95
C ALA A 11 15.51 -27.46 -30.97
N CYS A 12 14.37 -27.70 -31.62
CA CYS A 12 13.81 -29.05 -31.79
C CYS A 12 14.65 -29.92 -32.75
N GLN A 13 15.12 -29.34 -33.84
CA GLN A 13 15.96 -30.03 -34.82
C GLN A 13 17.33 -30.45 -34.26
N ASN A 14 17.83 -29.73 -33.23
CA ASN A 14 19.11 -29.98 -32.58
C ASN A 14 18.99 -30.62 -31.19
N ASP A 15 17.80 -31.11 -30.79
CA ASP A 15 17.51 -31.69 -29.47
C ASP A 15 17.83 -30.76 -28.25
N LEU A 16 17.80 -29.44 -28.46
CA LEU A 16 18.13 -28.42 -27.44
C LEU A 16 16.91 -27.95 -26.67
N THR A 17 15.74 -28.51 -26.87
CA THR A 17 14.49 -28.07 -26.25
C THR A 17 14.45 -28.23 -24.72
N ALA A 18 15.23 -29.18 -24.20
CA ALA A 18 15.39 -29.40 -22.75
C ALA A 18 16.35 -28.39 -22.10
N ASP A 19 17.33 -27.88 -22.86
CA ASP A 19 18.38 -26.97 -22.36
C ASP A 19 18.06 -25.48 -22.60
N LEU A 20 17.09 -25.22 -23.45
CA LEU A 20 16.67 -23.87 -23.82
C LEU A 20 15.23 -23.59 -23.37
N PRO A 21 14.96 -22.38 -22.86
CA PRO A 21 15.91 -21.26 -22.60
C PRO A 21 16.79 -21.52 -21.38
N VAL A 22 18.06 -21.17 -21.47
CA VAL A 22 18.97 -21.24 -20.30
C VAL A 22 18.42 -20.35 -19.20
N PRO A 23 18.11 -20.88 -17.98
CA PRO A 23 17.54 -20.11 -16.90
C PRO A 23 18.53 -19.03 -16.44
N LYS A 24 18.10 -17.78 -16.51
CA LYS A 24 18.91 -16.68 -15.96
C LYS A 24 19.00 -16.81 -14.43
N PRO A 25 20.18 -16.53 -13.82
CA PRO A 25 20.30 -16.53 -12.37
C PRO A 25 19.30 -15.55 -11.76
N ARG A 26 18.55 -16.00 -10.73
CA ARG A 26 17.56 -15.17 -10.04
C ARG A 26 18.29 -14.03 -9.33
N LYS A 27 18.09 -12.82 -9.79
CA LYS A 27 18.57 -11.62 -9.08
C LYS A 27 17.78 -11.46 -7.79
N THR A 28 18.48 -11.22 -6.68
CA THR A 28 17.85 -10.81 -5.42
C THR A 28 17.22 -9.45 -5.61
N LEU A 29 15.93 -9.33 -5.30
CA LEU A 29 15.23 -8.06 -5.39
C LEU A 29 15.62 -7.19 -4.18
N PRO A 30 15.95 -5.89 -4.37
CA PRO A 30 16.16 -4.97 -3.28
C PRO A 30 14.89 -4.84 -2.43
N VAL A 31 15.07 -4.65 -1.12
CA VAL A 31 13.98 -4.45 -0.17
C VAL A 31 13.86 -2.96 0.13
N ARG A 32 12.65 -2.45 0.14
CA ARG A 32 12.28 -1.10 0.59
C ARG A 32 11.29 -1.22 1.72
N GLU A 33 11.38 -0.30 2.68
CA GLU A 33 10.48 -0.26 3.82
C GLU A 33 9.75 1.09 3.87
N THR A 34 8.51 1.07 4.30
CA THR A 34 7.70 2.26 4.50
C THR A 34 6.71 2.04 5.63
N VAL A 35 6.34 3.11 6.31
CA VAL A 35 5.26 3.09 7.29
C VAL A 35 3.99 3.64 6.64
N HIS A 36 2.89 2.90 6.75
CA HIS A 36 1.56 3.38 6.39
C HIS A 36 0.81 3.82 7.64
N LEU A 37 0.32 5.05 7.64
CA LEU A 37 -0.43 5.64 8.74
C LEU A 37 -1.93 5.43 8.51
N ILE A 38 -2.53 4.54 9.29
CA ILE A 38 -3.96 4.27 9.28
C ILE A 38 -4.57 5.15 10.37
N LEU A 39 -5.01 6.36 9.98
CA LEU A 39 -5.63 7.32 10.89
C LEU A 39 -7.12 7.05 10.95
N LEU A 40 -7.62 6.87 12.18
CA LEU A 40 -9.03 6.73 12.49
C LEU A 40 -9.56 8.05 13.06
N ASP A 41 -10.72 8.48 12.58
CA ASP A 41 -11.52 9.55 13.17
C ASP A 41 -12.97 9.10 13.18
N GLN A 42 -13.43 8.66 14.35
CA GLN A 42 -14.72 7.98 14.48
C GLN A 42 -14.82 6.77 13.53
N GLU A 43 -15.75 6.79 12.58
CA GLU A 43 -15.95 5.73 11.59
C GLU A 43 -15.19 5.97 10.28
N ARG A 44 -14.34 7.00 10.22
CA ARG A 44 -13.64 7.40 9.00
C ARG A 44 -12.15 7.15 9.09
N ILE A 45 -11.56 6.91 7.94
CA ILE A 45 -10.13 6.78 7.73
C ILE A 45 -9.63 7.83 6.77
N LEU A 46 -8.37 8.23 6.93
CA LEU A 46 -7.72 9.17 6.04
C LEU A 46 -7.01 8.44 4.92
N LEU A 47 -7.37 8.77 3.68
CA LEU A 47 -6.62 8.37 2.48
C LEU A 47 -6.00 9.60 1.82
N LYS A 48 -4.86 9.39 1.19
CA LYS A 48 -4.12 10.35 0.38
C LYS A 48 -4.06 9.88 -1.07
N LYS A 49 -4.37 10.77 -2.02
CA LYS A 49 -4.18 10.48 -3.45
C LYS A 49 -2.70 10.54 -3.79
N ARG A 50 -2.20 9.53 -4.47
CA ARG A 50 -0.82 9.52 -4.93
C ARG A 50 -0.64 10.40 -6.17
N PRO A 51 0.55 10.99 -6.37
CA PRO A 51 0.90 11.62 -7.64
C PRO A 51 0.67 10.68 -8.82
N ALA A 52 0.42 11.22 -10.00
CA ALA A 52 0.16 10.42 -11.20
C ALA A 52 1.32 9.50 -11.59
N SER A 53 2.55 9.85 -11.21
CA SER A 53 3.77 9.08 -11.47
C SER A 53 4.19 8.24 -10.26
N GLY A 54 4.97 7.17 -10.51
CA GLY A 54 5.53 6.32 -9.46
C GLY A 54 4.65 5.13 -9.11
N ILE A 55 4.96 4.50 -7.96
CA ILE A 55 4.24 3.32 -7.48
C ILE A 55 2.80 3.69 -7.16
N TRP A 56 1.84 2.92 -7.69
CA TRP A 56 0.40 3.15 -7.49
C TRP A 56 -0.06 4.57 -7.85
N GLY A 57 0.55 5.15 -8.91
CA GLY A 57 0.24 6.50 -9.37
C GLY A 57 -1.25 6.73 -9.58
N GLY A 58 -1.77 7.85 -9.06
CA GLY A 58 -3.18 8.23 -9.13
C GLY A 58 -4.13 7.46 -8.23
N LEU A 59 -3.68 6.40 -7.52
CA LEU A 59 -4.50 5.61 -6.60
C LEU A 59 -4.56 6.26 -5.21
N TRP A 60 -5.60 5.91 -4.45
CA TRP A 60 -5.74 6.30 -3.06
C TRP A 60 -5.00 5.32 -2.15
N CYS A 61 -4.13 5.86 -1.30
CA CYS A 61 -3.32 5.09 -0.35
C CYS A 61 -3.40 5.71 1.04
N PHE A 62 -2.93 5.00 2.06
CA PHE A 62 -2.67 5.63 3.35
C PHE A 62 -1.54 6.66 3.24
N PRO A 63 -1.52 7.72 4.06
CA PRO A 63 -0.34 8.56 4.20
C PRO A 63 0.88 7.71 4.56
N GLU A 64 2.01 8.01 3.94
CA GLU A 64 3.26 7.27 4.10
C GLU A 64 4.31 8.14 4.80
N MET A 65 5.15 7.50 5.60
CA MET A 65 6.32 8.13 6.21
C MET A 65 7.52 7.19 6.19
N SER A 66 8.71 7.74 6.41
CA SER A 66 9.94 6.96 6.59
C SER A 66 9.91 6.17 7.90
N VAL A 67 10.57 5.02 7.94
CA VAL A 67 10.66 4.16 9.13
C VAL A 67 11.42 4.82 10.29
N ASP A 68 12.27 5.80 9.99
CA ASP A 68 13.10 6.51 10.97
C ASP A 68 12.35 7.62 11.72
N GLN A 69 11.11 7.93 11.32
CA GLN A 69 10.31 9.02 11.89
C GLN A 69 9.33 8.50 12.94
N ASP A 70 9.00 9.34 13.92
CA ASP A 70 7.89 9.04 14.84
C ASP A 70 6.55 9.39 14.20
N SER A 71 5.57 8.49 14.33
CA SER A 71 4.28 8.63 13.68
C SER A 71 3.41 9.75 14.27
N ILE A 72 3.53 10.04 15.58
CA ILE A 72 2.79 11.12 16.22
C ILE A 72 3.32 12.48 15.73
N ASP A 73 4.64 12.65 15.81
CA ASP A 73 5.33 13.84 15.32
C ASP A 73 5.04 14.11 13.84
N TYR A 74 5.06 13.06 13.03
CA TYR A 74 4.75 13.19 11.61
C TYR A 74 3.31 13.65 11.36
N CYS A 75 2.33 13.07 12.06
CA CYS A 75 0.94 13.47 11.94
C CYS A 75 0.71 14.91 12.35
N GLU A 76 1.33 15.36 13.45
CA GLU A 76 1.17 16.73 13.93
C GLU A 76 1.81 17.75 12.97
N LYS A 77 3.02 17.48 12.48
CA LYS A 77 3.79 18.41 11.62
C LYS A 77 3.31 18.43 10.17
N ASN A 78 2.94 17.28 9.60
CA ASN A 78 2.66 17.17 8.16
C ASN A 78 1.18 17.02 7.82
N LEU A 79 0.39 16.47 8.74
CA LEU A 79 -1.06 16.28 8.54
C LEU A 79 -1.90 17.23 9.40
N HIS A 80 -1.27 17.93 10.34
CA HIS A 80 -1.92 18.83 11.29
C HIS A 80 -3.01 18.13 12.12
N VAL A 81 -2.82 16.83 12.40
CA VAL A 81 -3.74 16.00 13.17
C VAL A 81 -3.03 15.51 14.44
N ARG A 82 -3.64 15.73 15.60
CA ARG A 82 -3.19 15.13 16.85
C ARG A 82 -3.73 13.72 16.95
N VAL A 83 -2.84 12.77 17.22
CA VAL A 83 -3.18 11.35 17.25
C VAL A 83 -2.60 10.66 18.47
N THR A 84 -3.23 9.56 18.85
CA THR A 84 -2.68 8.57 19.79
C THR A 84 -2.46 7.24 19.10
N LYS A 85 -1.46 6.48 19.54
CA LYS A 85 -1.17 5.14 19.00
C LYS A 85 -2.18 4.15 19.55
N LEU A 86 -2.92 3.45 18.66
CA LEU A 86 -3.81 2.37 19.04
C LEU A 86 -3.10 1.02 18.98
N ALA A 87 -2.53 0.68 17.84
CA ALA A 87 -1.90 -0.60 17.63
C ALA A 87 -0.85 -0.54 16.48
N ARG A 88 0.01 -1.54 16.45
CA ARG A 88 0.79 -1.89 15.27
C ARG A 88 0.20 -3.17 14.67
N LEU A 89 -0.17 -3.10 13.41
CA LEU A 89 -0.64 -4.27 12.69
C LEU A 89 0.56 -5.08 12.16
N PRO A 90 0.37 -6.36 11.81
CA PRO A 90 1.42 -7.16 11.20
C PRO A 90 1.96 -6.52 9.92
N HIS A 91 3.26 -6.66 9.69
CA HIS A 91 3.89 -6.15 8.47
C HIS A 91 3.30 -6.84 7.25
N LEU A 92 3.10 -6.07 6.19
CA LEU A 92 2.62 -6.56 4.91
C LEU A 92 3.72 -6.46 3.86
N GLN A 93 4.10 -7.59 3.26
CA GLN A 93 5.02 -7.62 2.14
C GLN A 93 4.26 -7.58 0.82
N HIS A 94 4.67 -6.70 -0.07
CA HIS A 94 4.23 -6.64 -1.46
C HIS A 94 5.43 -6.70 -2.40
N THR A 95 5.38 -7.57 -3.41
CA THR A 95 6.50 -7.76 -4.34
C THR A 95 6.16 -7.15 -5.69
N PHE A 96 6.99 -6.21 -6.12
CA PHE A 96 7.00 -5.66 -7.48
C PHE A 96 8.01 -6.41 -8.34
N THR A 97 8.03 -6.14 -9.64
CA THR A 97 9.00 -6.75 -10.58
C THR A 97 10.45 -6.39 -10.27
N HIS A 98 10.70 -5.23 -9.62
CA HIS A 98 12.07 -4.70 -9.41
C HIS A 98 12.49 -4.62 -7.94
N PHE A 99 11.55 -4.74 -6.98
CA PHE A 99 11.85 -4.69 -5.54
C PHE A 99 10.72 -5.31 -4.71
N LYS A 100 11.01 -5.56 -3.44
CA LYS A 100 10.04 -5.94 -2.42
C LYS A 100 9.76 -4.74 -1.54
N LEU A 101 8.48 -4.46 -1.27
CA LEU A 101 8.04 -3.43 -0.34
C LEU A 101 7.55 -4.08 0.95
N ILE A 102 8.15 -3.72 2.06
CA ILE A 102 7.69 -4.06 3.41
C ILE A 102 6.94 -2.85 3.95
N ILE A 103 5.67 -3.03 4.23
CA ILE A 103 4.80 -2.00 4.78
C ILE A 103 4.63 -2.28 6.27
N GLN A 104 4.94 -1.30 7.10
CA GLN A 104 4.72 -1.31 8.55
C GLN A 104 3.47 -0.46 8.85
N PRO A 105 2.30 -1.05 9.11
CA PRO A 105 1.09 -0.29 9.35
C PRO A 105 1.00 0.15 10.81
N HIS A 106 0.89 1.46 11.04
CA HIS A 106 0.61 2.06 12.34
C HIS A 106 -0.85 2.50 12.39
N LEU A 107 -1.59 1.95 13.34
CA LEU A 107 -2.98 2.32 13.59
C LEU A 107 -3.02 3.44 14.64
N LEU A 108 -3.60 4.57 14.27
CA LEU A 108 -3.61 5.80 15.04
C LEU A 108 -5.04 6.33 15.17
N GLN A 109 -5.40 6.82 16.35
CA GLN A 109 -6.68 7.48 16.63
C GLN A 109 -6.50 8.99 16.64
N SER A 110 -7.35 9.72 15.93
CA SER A 110 -7.44 11.18 16.03
C SER A 110 -8.02 11.58 17.39
N ILE A 111 -7.36 12.53 18.06
CA ILE A 111 -7.80 13.06 19.37
C ILE A 111 -8.72 14.29 19.18
N MET A 112 -8.57 15.00 18.08
CA MET A 112 -9.34 16.22 17.78
C MET A 112 -9.90 16.12 16.36
N HIS A 113 -11.20 16.38 16.25
CA HIS A 113 -11.89 16.53 14.97
C HIS A 113 -11.46 17.85 14.29
N GLN A 114 -10.21 17.92 13.84
CA GLN A 114 -9.82 19.01 12.95
C GLN A 114 -9.98 18.49 11.51
N PRO A 115 -10.73 19.23 10.67
CA PRO A 115 -10.71 18.91 9.26
C PRO A 115 -9.24 19.08 8.79
N VAL A 116 -8.60 17.98 8.40
CA VAL A 116 -7.45 18.09 7.50
C VAL A 116 -7.98 18.96 6.37
N CYS A 117 -7.39 20.14 6.15
CA CYS A 117 -7.83 21.03 5.09
C CYS A 117 -8.03 20.20 3.84
N GLU A 118 -9.28 20.19 3.35
CA GLU A 118 -9.60 19.70 2.01
C GLU A 118 -8.97 20.69 1.02
N GLU A 119 -7.65 20.83 1.06
CA GLU A 119 -6.95 21.56 0.04
C GLU A 119 -7.10 20.77 -1.24
N LYS A 120 -7.99 21.26 -2.08
CA LYS A 120 -8.24 20.82 -3.46
C LYS A 120 -7.02 21.13 -4.35
N CYS A 121 -5.84 20.72 -3.96
CA CYS A 121 -4.70 20.63 -4.85
C CYS A 121 -4.72 19.23 -5.47
N GLU A 122 -4.88 19.13 -6.77
CA GLU A 122 -5.06 17.88 -7.51
C GLU A 122 -3.97 16.82 -7.25
N GLU A 123 -2.79 17.22 -6.78
CA GLU A 123 -1.65 16.33 -6.53
C GLU A 123 -1.46 15.83 -5.09
N ASN A 124 -2.19 16.40 -4.09
CA ASN A 124 -2.06 15.99 -2.68
C ASN A 124 -3.41 15.97 -1.95
N SER A 125 -4.47 15.54 -2.62
CA SER A 125 -5.80 15.46 -2.04
C SER A 125 -5.85 14.43 -0.91
N TYR A 126 -6.44 14.81 0.22
CA TYR A 126 -6.78 13.92 1.33
C TYR A 126 -8.29 13.75 1.40
N LEU A 127 -8.74 12.55 1.74
CA LEU A 127 -10.16 12.25 1.95
C LEU A 127 -10.36 11.45 3.24
N TRP A 128 -11.31 11.89 4.05
CA TRP A 128 -11.86 11.11 5.15
C TRP A 128 -13.04 10.31 4.65
N LEU A 129 -12.96 8.99 4.70
CA LEU A 129 -13.94 8.07 4.16
C LEU A 129 -14.30 6.99 5.17
N THR A 130 -15.53 6.49 5.14
CA THR A 130 -15.84 5.23 5.82
C THR A 130 -15.10 4.08 5.13
N ILE A 131 -14.99 2.93 5.80
CA ILE A 131 -14.33 1.76 5.19
C ILE A 131 -15.03 1.35 3.90
N GLU A 132 -16.37 1.35 3.89
CA GLU A 132 -17.16 1.00 2.70
C GLU A 132 -16.85 1.94 1.54
N GLN A 133 -16.85 3.24 1.80
CA GLN A 133 -16.50 4.25 0.79
C GLN A 133 -15.06 4.09 0.29
N ALA A 134 -14.11 3.81 1.21
CA ALA A 134 -12.71 3.59 0.86
C ALA A 134 -12.53 2.33 -0.01
N MET A 135 -13.28 1.26 0.26
CA MET A 135 -13.25 0.04 -0.53
C MET A 135 -13.80 0.21 -1.95
N GLN A 136 -14.62 1.24 -2.18
CA GLN A 136 -15.13 1.62 -3.50
C GLN A 136 -14.17 2.51 -4.29
N GLN A 137 -13.16 3.08 -3.62
CA GLN A 137 -12.14 3.90 -4.29
C GLN A 137 -11.16 3.05 -5.09
N ALA A 138 -10.44 3.72 -6.01
CA ALA A 138 -9.33 3.13 -6.72
C ALA A 138 -8.13 2.99 -5.77
N ILE A 139 -8.07 1.88 -5.03
CA ILE A 139 -7.04 1.55 -4.04
C ILE A 139 -6.20 0.35 -4.48
N PRO A 140 -4.90 0.29 -4.21
CA PRO A 140 -4.08 -0.88 -4.50
C PRO A 140 -4.38 -2.05 -3.54
N VAL A 141 -4.06 -3.26 -3.99
CA VAL A 141 -4.30 -4.50 -3.22
C VAL A 141 -3.74 -4.45 -1.79
N PRO A 142 -2.52 -3.95 -1.52
CA PRO A 142 -2.01 -3.84 -0.16
C PRO A 142 -2.86 -2.93 0.75
N VAL A 143 -3.36 -1.80 0.23
CA VAL A 143 -4.25 -0.91 0.99
C VAL A 143 -5.55 -1.61 1.33
N ARG A 144 -6.14 -2.35 0.38
CA ARG A 144 -7.34 -3.16 0.62
C ARG A 144 -7.13 -4.20 1.72
N LYS A 145 -5.98 -4.88 1.73
CA LYS A 145 -5.62 -5.85 2.80
C LYS A 145 -5.49 -5.16 4.16
N LEU A 146 -4.82 -4.01 4.21
CA LEU A 146 -4.66 -3.26 5.45
C LEU A 146 -5.99 -2.75 6.02
N LEU A 147 -6.93 -2.32 5.14
CA LEU A 147 -8.28 -1.97 5.55
C LEU A 147 -9.00 -3.16 6.21
N SER A 148 -8.90 -4.34 5.60
CA SER A 148 -9.48 -5.56 6.19
C SER A 148 -8.85 -5.93 7.52
N MET A 149 -7.54 -5.72 7.69
CA MET A 149 -6.84 -5.97 8.97
C MET A 149 -7.20 -4.95 10.05
N ALA A 150 -7.46 -3.71 9.67
CA ALA A 150 -7.86 -2.64 10.59
C ALA A 150 -9.34 -2.72 10.99
N TYR A 151 -10.18 -3.38 10.19
CA TYR A 151 -11.64 -3.44 10.37
C TYR A 151 -12.10 -3.81 11.79
N PRO A 152 -11.53 -4.81 12.49
CA PRO A 152 -11.93 -5.14 13.86
C PRO A 152 -11.80 -3.98 14.85
N TYR A 153 -10.79 -3.12 14.67
CA TYR A 153 -10.55 -1.99 15.56
C TYR A 153 -11.59 -0.88 15.41
N PHE A 154 -12.25 -0.78 14.24
CA PHE A 154 -13.35 0.17 14.04
C PHE A 154 -14.60 -0.22 14.82
N GLN A 155 -14.88 -1.51 14.94
CA GLN A 155 -16.07 -1.99 15.63
C GLN A 155 -16.02 -1.76 17.15
N TYR A 156 -14.82 -1.75 17.74
CA TYR A 156 -14.65 -1.56 19.20
C TYR A 156 -14.82 -0.10 19.63
N HIS A 157 -14.61 0.88 18.76
CA HIS A 157 -14.70 2.31 19.10
C HIS A 157 -16.08 2.93 18.82
N ILE A 158 -17.04 2.16 18.31
CA ILE A 158 -18.42 2.61 18.06
C ILE A 158 -19.28 2.54 19.36
N HIS A 159 -18.81 1.86 20.41
CA HIS A 159 -19.60 1.53 21.60
C HIS A 159 -19.13 2.23 22.89
N GLU A 160 -18.22 3.20 22.82
CA GLU A 160 -17.90 4.15 23.90
C GLU A 160 -18.39 5.55 23.54
#